data_2487a4937ec6ae66cc3376b887cd733f
#
_entry.id   2487a4937ec6ae66cc3376b887cd733f
#
_cell.length_a   1.000
_cell.length_b   1.000
_cell.length_c   1.000
_cell.angle_alpha   90.00
_cell.angle_beta   90.00
_cell.angle_gamma   90.00
#
_symmetry.space_group_name_H-M   'P 1'
#
loop_
_entity.id
_entity.type
_entity.pdbx_description
1 polymer ?
#
loop_
_entity_poly.entity_id
_entity_poly.type
_entity_poly.pdbx_seq_one_letter_code
_entity_poly.pdbx_strand_id
1 'polypeptide(L)'
;MSKLSNRIWVNILSLLLWVIICITASVGFASFAPEALALDYNKETLIEADFSGRDLTDSSFNQTNLRSSNFSQANLRGVSLFSAKLEFANLEGADLTNAILDSARFIKANLTNAVLEGASAANAKFNGAIIDGADFTDVLLRKDEQEKLCKVAQGTNPTTGRDTRDTLFCP
;
A
#
# COMPACT_ATOMS: atom_id res chain seq x y z
N MET A 1 16.03 -19.94 67.81
CA MET A 1 16.94 -20.05 66.65
C MET A 1 16.23 -20.22 65.30
N SER A 2 15.00 -19.78 65.09
CA SER A 2 14.22 -20.02 63.85
C SER A 2 13.86 -18.77 63.04
N LYS A 3 14.22 -17.57 63.45
CA LYS A 3 13.90 -16.33 62.72
C LYS A 3 14.99 -15.82 61.77
N LEU A 4 16.22 -16.34 61.87
CA LEU A 4 17.31 -15.92 60.95
C LEU A 4 17.32 -16.66 59.61
N SER A 5 16.78 -17.87 59.56
CA SER A 5 16.74 -18.72 58.35
C SER A 5 15.81 -18.17 57.25
N ASN A 6 14.66 -17.59 57.63
CA ASN A 6 13.69 -17.11 56.64
C ASN A 6 14.13 -15.83 55.91
N ARG A 7 14.96 -14.99 56.49
CA ARG A 7 15.45 -13.78 55.84
C ARG A 7 16.50 -14.06 54.76
N ILE A 8 17.27 -15.09 54.94
CA ILE A 8 18.29 -15.51 53.99
C ILE A 8 17.66 -16.14 52.75
N TRP A 9 16.62 -16.96 52.96
CA TRP A 9 15.88 -17.59 51.85
C TRP A 9 15.11 -16.58 50.98
N VAL A 10 14.50 -15.57 51.57
CA VAL A 10 13.79 -14.51 50.83
C VAL A 10 14.75 -13.68 49.97
N ASN A 11 15.96 -13.39 50.47
CA ASN A 11 16.96 -12.66 49.72
C ASN A 11 17.56 -13.48 48.55
N ILE A 12 17.73 -14.79 48.74
CA ILE A 12 18.22 -15.68 47.69
C ILE A 12 17.16 -15.85 46.58
N LEU A 13 15.88 -16.00 46.94
CA LEU A 13 14.79 -16.04 45.97
C LEU A 13 14.67 -14.74 45.15
N SER A 14 14.78 -13.60 45.83
CA SER A 14 14.79 -12.27 45.18
C SER A 14 15.95 -12.09 44.20
N LEU A 15 17.15 -12.52 44.60
CA LEU A 15 18.33 -12.47 43.72
C LEU A 15 18.20 -13.40 42.52
N LEU A 16 17.65 -14.61 42.68
CA LEU A 16 17.38 -15.53 41.56
C LEU A 16 16.32 -14.99 40.62
N LEU A 17 15.27 -14.33 41.12
CA LEU A 17 14.29 -13.67 40.25
C LEU A 17 14.88 -12.53 39.43
N TRP A 18 15.78 -11.73 40.03
CA TRP A 18 16.47 -10.67 39.33
C TRP A 18 17.43 -11.21 38.24
N VAL A 19 18.12 -12.32 38.50
CA VAL A 19 19.01 -12.96 37.53
C VAL A 19 18.20 -13.53 36.35
N ILE A 20 17.03 -14.13 36.62
CA ILE A 20 16.12 -14.63 35.57
C ILE A 20 15.60 -13.46 34.72
N ILE A 21 15.20 -12.34 35.33
CA ILE A 21 14.72 -11.16 34.61
C ILE A 21 15.87 -10.53 33.77
N CYS A 22 17.11 -10.51 34.29
CA CYS A 22 18.24 -10.00 33.52
C CYS A 22 18.66 -10.92 32.36
N ILE A 23 18.51 -12.25 32.51
CA ILE A 23 18.81 -13.21 31.44
C ILE A 23 17.75 -13.13 30.34
N THR A 24 16.47 -12.89 30.69
CA THR A 24 15.41 -12.70 29.67
C THR A 24 15.50 -11.35 28.97
N ALA A 25 16.13 -10.33 29.57
CA ALA A 25 16.36 -9.04 28.94
C ALA A 25 17.58 -9.04 27.99
N SER A 26 18.47 -10.02 28.08
CA SER A 26 19.67 -10.15 27.22
C SER A 26 19.47 -11.11 26.03
N VAL A 27 18.37 -11.88 26.01
CA VAL A 27 17.91 -12.51 24.75
C VAL A 27 17.27 -11.38 23.95
N GLY A 28 18.06 -10.77 23.07
CA GLY A 28 17.53 -9.75 22.16
C GLY A 28 16.19 -10.22 21.64
N PHE A 29 15.15 -9.43 21.87
CA PHE A 29 13.96 -9.50 21.03
C PHE A 29 14.50 -9.30 19.61
N ALA A 30 14.81 -10.41 18.93
CA ALA A 30 14.78 -10.39 17.50
C ALA A 30 13.39 -9.83 17.19
N SER A 31 13.35 -8.57 16.75
CA SER A 31 12.17 -8.03 16.14
C SER A 31 11.82 -9.03 15.05
N PHE A 32 10.90 -9.93 15.33
CA PHE A 32 10.13 -10.56 14.28
C PHE A 32 9.39 -9.40 13.64
N ALA A 33 10.06 -8.71 12.72
CA ALA A 33 9.34 -8.03 11.68
C ALA A 33 8.41 -9.11 11.13
N PRO A 34 7.08 -8.93 11.14
CA PRO A 34 6.23 -9.87 10.45
C PRO A 34 6.80 -9.95 9.04
N GLU A 35 7.26 -11.15 8.64
CA GLU A 35 7.55 -11.39 7.24
C GLU A 35 6.30 -10.90 6.52
N ALA A 36 6.46 -9.95 5.60
CA ALA A 36 5.37 -9.48 4.79
C ALA A 36 4.83 -10.74 4.10
N LEU A 37 3.70 -11.23 4.58
CA LEU A 37 3.10 -12.42 4.02
C LEU A 37 2.53 -11.99 2.67
N ALA A 38 3.18 -12.40 1.59
CA ALA A 38 2.68 -12.17 0.25
C ALA A 38 1.24 -12.69 0.18
N LEU A 39 0.27 -11.76 0.12
CA LEU A 39 -1.14 -12.10 0.10
C LEU A 39 -1.58 -12.25 -1.36
N ASP A 40 -2.02 -13.45 -1.71
CA ASP A 40 -2.55 -13.74 -3.04
C ASP A 40 -4.08 -13.58 -3.06
N TYR A 41 -4.52 -12.47 -3.66
CA TYR A 41 -5.94 -12.15 -3.86
C TYR A 41 -6.38 -12.38 -5.31
N ASN A 42 -5.59 -13.11 -6.11
CA ASN A 42 -5.86 -13.29 -7.53
C ASN A 42 -7.24 -13.96 -7.77
N LYS A 43 -8.03 -13.36 -8.68
CA LYS A 43 -9.37 -13.80 -9.08
C LYS A 43 -10.43 -13.78 -7.96
N GLU A 44 -10.10 -13.21 -6.81
CA GLU A 44 -11.04 -13.04 -5.71
C GLU A 44 -12.12 -11.99 -6.01
N THR A 45 -13.18 -12.03 -5.24
CA THR A 45 -14.24 -11.00 -5.26
C THR A 45 -14.19 -10.23 -3.94
N LEU A 46 -13.61 -9.04 -3.98
CA LEU A 46 -13.34 -8.16 -2.84
C LEU A 46 -14.05 -6.81 -3.01
N ILE A 47 -15.34 -6.86 -3.37
CA ILE A 47 -16.18 -5.66 -3.54
C ILE A 47 -16.30 -4.96 -2.19
N GLU A 48 -16.13 -3.62 -2.20
CA GLU A 48 -16.21 -2.76 -1.01
C GLU A 48 -15.20 -3.13 0.11
N ALA A 49 -14.17 -3.93 -0.20
CA ALA A 49 -13.13 -4.28 0.77
C ALA A 49 -12.31 -3.05 1.19
N ASP A 50 -11.90 -3.00 2.46
CA ASP A 50 -11.08 -1.92 3.00
C ASP A 50 -9.61 -2.34 3.16
N PHE A 51 -8.77 -1.70 2.34
CA PHE A 51 -7.31 -1.82 2.33
C PHE A 51 -6.63 -0.48 2.64
N SER A 52 -7.37 0.50 3.17
CA SER A 52 -6.83 1.84 3.41
C SER A 52 -5.60 1.82 4.33
N GLY A 53 -4.57 2.58 3.95
CA GLY A 53 -3.32 2.73 4.69
C GLY A 53 -2.49 1.45 4.85
N ARG A 54 -2.86 0.35 4.21
CA ARG A 54 -2.11 -0.92 4.32
C ARG A 54 -0.85 -0.92 3.46
N ASP A 55 0.17 -1.62 3.92
CA ASP A 55 1.29 -2.04 3.08
C ASP A 55 0.93 -3.35 2.38
N LEU A 56 0.86 -3.28 1.05
CA LEU A 56 0.44 -4.38 0.17
C LEU A 56 1.53 -4.72 -0.86
N THR A 57 2.77 -4.26 -0.66
CA THR A 57 3.86 -4.36 -1.64
C THR A 57 4.12 -5.79 -2.13
N ASP A 58 3.90 -6.78 -1.29
CA ASP A 58 4.11 -8.19 -1.64
C ASP A 58 2.80 -8.90 -2.06
N SER A 59 1.71 -8.15 -2.28
CA SER A 59 0.41 -8.73 -2.61
C SER A 59 0.17 -8.79 -4.12
N SER A 60 -0.75 -9.65 -4.55
CA SER A 60 -1.17 -9.77 -5.94
C SER A 60 -2.70 -9.76 -6.05
N PHE A 61 -3.22 -8.95 -7.01
CA PHE A 61 -4.65 -8.76 -7.25
C PHE A 61 -5.02 -9.01 -8.72
N ASN A 62 -4.36 -9.95 -9.40
CA ASN A 62 -4.62 -10.23 -10.80
C ASN A 62 -6.04 -10.70 -11.02
N GLN A 63 -6.78 -10.04 -11.95
CA GLN A 63 -8.16 -10.40 -12.31
C GLN A 63 -9.14 -10.32 -11.12
N THR A 64 -8.78 -9.64 -10.03
CA THR A 64 -9.61 -9.50 -8.83
C THR A 64 -10.72 -8.50 -9.07
N ASN A 65 -11.90 -8.76 -8.50
CA ASN A 65 -13.01 -7.82 -8.49
C ASN A 65 -12.93 -6.92 -7.25
N LEU A 66 -12.42 -5.70 -7.43
CA LEU A 66 -12.16 -4.68 -6.40
C LEU A 66 -13.12 -3.48 -6.54
N ARG A 67 -14.32 -3.69 -7.06
CA ARG A 67 -15.28 -2.59 -7.24
C ARG A 67 -15.62 -1.93 -5.91
N SER A 68 -15.62 -0.60 -5.92
CA SER A 68 -15.91 0.22 -4.72
C SER A 68 -15.00 -0.06 -3.51
N SER A 69 -13.87 -0.76 -3.68
CA SER A 69 -12.92 -0.99 -2.60
C SER A 69 -12.16 0.29 -2.22
N ASN A 70 -11.66 0.33 -0.99
CA ASN A 70 -10.91 1.46 -0.46
C ASN A 70 -9.43 1.11 -0.33
N PHE A 71 -8.59 1.78 -1.12
CA PHE A 71 -7.12 1.73 -1.09
C PHE A 71 -6.53 3.10 -0.74
N SER A 72 -7.29 4.00 -0.13
CA SER A 72 -6.76 5.32 0.19
C SER A 72 -5.51 5.22 1.06
N GLN A 73 -4.45 5.95 0.69
CA GLN A 73 -3.15 5.95 1.37
C GLN A 73 -2.46 4.57 1.43
N ALA A 74 -2.90 3.57 0.67
CA ALA A 74 -2.25 2.26 0.65
C ALA A 74 -0.91 2.29 -0.11
N ASN A 75 0.04 1.49 0.35
CA ASN A 75 1.29 1.23 -0.36
C ASN A 75 1.09 0.04 -1.31
N LEU A 76 1.00 0.33 -2.61
CA LEU A 76 0.79 -0.63 -3.71
C LEU A 76 2.01 -0.69 -4.66
N ARG A 77 3.20 -0.32 -4.17
CA ARG A 77 4.43 -0.28 -4.98
C ARG A 77 4.75 -1.67 -5.54
N GLY A 78 4.93 -1.75 -6.86
CA GLY A 78 5.27 -2.99 -7.55
C GLY A 78 4.15 -4.04 -7.60
N VAL A 79 2.99 -3.76 -7.03
CA VAL A 79 1.86 -4.70 -6.96
C VAL A 79 1.29 -5.00 -8.35
N SER A 80 0.91 -6.25 -8.59
CA SER A 80 0.19 -6.62 -9.79
C SER A 80 -1.32 -6.49 -9.61
N LEU A 81 -1.91 -5.58 -10.41
CA LEU A 81 -3.34 -5.36 -10.57
C LEU A 81 -3.77 -5.72 -12.01
N PHE A 82 -3.05 -6.64 -12.66
CA PHE A 82 -3.32 -7.03 -14.04
C PHE A 82 -4.79 -7.46 -14.22
N SER A 83 -5.50 -6.78 -15.14
CA SER A 83 -6.93 -7.02 -15.43
C SER A 83 -7.85 -6.90 -14.21
N ALA A 84 -7.45 -6.23 -13.13
CA ALA A 84 -8.29 -5.99 -11.97
C ALA A 84 -9.44 -5.03 -12.29
N LYS A 85 -10.58 -5.22 -11.61
CA LYS A 85 -11.77 -4.37 -11.74
C LYS A 85 -11.82 -3.41 -10.56
N LEU A 86 -11.42 -2.16 -10.78
CA LEU A 86 -11.33 -1.08 -9.79
C LEU A 86 -12.38 0.03 -10.04
N GLU A 87 -13.51 -0.31 -10.67
CA GLU A 87 -14.56 0.66 -10.89
C GLU A 87 -15.07 1.21 -9.55
N PHE A 88 -15.13 2.54 -9.45
CA PHE A 88 -15.55 3.28 -8.26
C PHE A 88 -14.64 3.07 -7.02
N ALA A 89 -13.46 2.44 -7.17
CA ALA A 89 -12.53 2.28 -6.06
C ALA A 89 -11.95 3.63 -5.63
N ASN A 90 -11.64 3.76 -4.34
CA ASN A 90 -10.94 4.91 -3.78
C ASN A 90 -9.44 4.59 -3.64
N LEU A 91 -8.60 5.26 -4.44
CA LEU A 91 -7.13 5.16 -4.41
C LEU A 91 -6.50 6.52 -4.06
N GLU A 92 -7.23 7.39 -3.34
CA GLU A 92 -6.74 8.70 -2.95
C GLU A 92 -5.42 8.58 -2.17
N GLY A 93 -4.37 9.24 -2.69
CA GLY A 93 -3.03 9.22 -2.08
C GLY A 93 -2.34 7.85 -2.06
N ALA A 94 -2.85 6.85 -2.78
CA ALA A 94 -2.19 5.54 -2.88
C ALA A 94 -0.88 5.64 -3.66
N ASP A 95 0.13 4.86 -3.26
CA ASP A 95 1.39 4.72 -3.96
C ASP A 95 1.39 3.48 -4.86
N LEU A 96 1.24 3.71 -6.17
CA LEU A 96 1.23 2.70 -7.23
C LEU A 96 2.54 2.69 -8.03
N THR A 97 3.63 3.21 -7.46
CA THR A 97 4.94 3.29 -8.13
C THR A 97 5.35 1.90 -8.63
N ASN A 98 5.69 1.81 -9.94
CA ASN A 98 6.08 0.57 -10.62
C ASN A 98 5.02 -0.55 -10.58
N ALA A 99 3.76 -0.26 -10.28
CA ALA A 99 2.69 -1.26 -10.28
C ALA A 99 2.36 -1.74 -11.70
N ILE A 100 1.87 -2.98 -11.83
CA ILE A 100 1.39 -3.56 -13.08
C ILE A 100 -0.12 -3.36 -13.16
N LEU A 101 -0.55 -2.38 -13.96
CA LEU A 101 -1.94 -1.96 -14.14
C LEU A 101 -2.51 -2.36 -15.50
N ASP A 102 -1.78 -3.20 -16.25
CA ASP A 102 -2.17 -3.55 -17.61
C ASP A 102 -3.58 -4.14 -17.66
N SER A 103 -4.43 -3.59 -18.55
CA SER A 103 -5.84 -3.96 -18.70
C SER A 103 -6.72 -3.73 -17.47
N ALA A 104 -6.22 -3.10 -16.41
CA ALA A 104 -7.01 -2.76 -15.22
C ALA A 104 -8.07 -1.69 -15.55
N ARG A 105 -9.16 -1.68 -14.78
CA ARG A 105 -10.32 -0.82 -15.02
C ARG A 105 -10.54 0.15 -13.87
N PHE A 106 -10.05 1.37 -14.00
CA PHE A 106 -10.20 2.49 -13.06
C PHE A 106 -11.41 3.38 -13.41
N ILE A 107 -12.46 2.79 -13.96
CA ILE A 107 -13.63 3.57 -14.41
C ILE A 107 -14.30 4.24 -13.20
N LYS A 108 -14.35 5.58 -13.20
CA LYS A 108 -14.87 6.39 -12.10
C LYS A 108 -14.16 6.15 -10.74
N ALA A 109 -12.94 5.64 -10.75
CA ALA A 109 -12.12 5.53 -9.55
C ALA A 109 -11.62 6.91 -9.11
N ASN A 110 -11.39 7.09 -7.81
CA ASN A 110 -10.72 8.26 -7.26
C ASN A 110 -9.23 8.00 -7.14
N LEU A 111 -8.42 8.67 -7.96
CA LEU A 111 -6.96 8.65 -7.96
C LEU A 111 -6.37 9.99 -7.50
N THR A 112 -7.16 10.82 -6.79
CA THR A 112 -6.69 12.12 -6.29
C THR A 112 -5.38 11.93 -5.52
N ASN A 113 -4.34 12.68 -5.89
CA ASN A 113 -3.01 12.63 -5.26
C ASN A 113 -2.30 11.26 -5.28
N ALA A 114 -2.78 10.29 -6.06
CA ALA A 114 -2.10 9.00 -6.20
C ALA A 114 -0.76 9.17 -6.94
N VAL A 115 0.21 8.31 -6.63
CA VAL A 115 1.51 8.26 -7.33
C VAL A 115 1.55 6.99 -8.18
N LEU A 116 1.67 7.17 -9.52
CA LEU A 116 1.73 6.06 -10.47
C LEU A 116 3.09 5.97 -11.18
N GLU A 117 4.12 6.65 -10.65
CA GLU A 117 5.44 6.73 -11.28
C GLU A 117 5.97 5.38 -11.76
N GLY A 118 6.32 5.27 -13.04
CA GLY A 118 6.88 4.06 -13.66
C GLY A 118 5.90 2.89 -13.80
N ALA A 119 4.61 3.08 -13.47
CA ALA A 119 3.64 1.99 -13.60
C ALA A 119 3.38 1.60 -15.07
N SER A 120 3.13 0.31 -15.31
CA SER A 120 2.66 -0.18 -16.60
C SER A 120 1.14 -0.16 -16.64
N ALA A 121 0.56 0.63 -17.54
CA ALA A 121 -0.90 0.80 -17.67
C ALA A 121 -1.37 0.56 -19.12
N ALA A 122 -0.70 -0.34 -19.85
CA ALA A 122 -1.09 -0.70 -21.20
C ALA A 122 -2.53 -1.27 -21.20
N ASN A 123 -3.38 -0.69 -22.06
CA ASN A 123 -4.81 -1.01 -22.14
C ASN A 123 -5.64 -0.76 -20.84
N ALA A 124 -5.07 -0.15 -19.81
CA ALA A 124 -5.85 0.31 -18.66
C ALA A 124 -6.93 1.31 -19.09
N LYS A 125 -8.04 1.39 -18.33
CA LYS A 125 -9.18 2.26 -18.62
C LYS A 125 -9.44 3.22 -17.46
N PHE A 126 -9.39 4.53 -17.74
CA PHE A 126 -9.56 5.60 -16.76
C PHE A 126 -10.83 6.44 -17.01
N ASN A 127 -11.81 5.92 -17.74
CA ASN A 127 -13.01 6.68 -18.11
C ASN A 127 -13.72 7.26 -16.86
N GLY A 128 -13.76 8.58 -16.75
CA GLY A 128 -14.39 9.29 -15.63
C GLY A 128 -13.66 9.14 -14.29
N ALA A 129 -12.41 8.66 -14.27
CA ALA A 129 -11.58 8.69 -13.07
C ALA A 129 -11.25 10.13 -12.67
N ILE A 130 -11.15 10.38 -11.38
CA ILE A 130 -10.66 11.64 -10.79
C ILE A 130 -9.16 11.48 -10.62
N ILE A 131 -8.39 12.40 -11.21
CA ILE A 131 -6.91 12.33 -11.23
C ILE A 131 -6.26 13.62 -10.74
N ASP A 132 -6.99 14.45 -10.00
CA ASP A 132 -6.50 15.72 -9.50
C ASP A 132 -5.26 15.53 -8.62
N GLY A 133 -4.13 16.13 -8.97
CA GLY A 133 -2.88 15.95 -8.26
C GLY A 133 -2.24 14.56 -8.42
N ALA A 134 -2.75 13.69 -9.29
CA ALA A 134 -2.12 12.39 -9.53
C ALA A 134 -0.83 12.53 -10.35
N ASP A 135 0.19 11.74 -10.02
CA ASP A 135 1.49 11.73 -10.69
C ASP A 135 1.60 10.54 -11.64
N PHE A 136 1.70 10.84 -12.94
CA PHE A 136 1.84 9.87 -14.02
C PHE A 136 3.25 9.83 -14.63
N THR A 137 4.27 10.26 -13.90
CA THR A 137 5.66 10.26 -14.39
C THR A 137 6.02 8.88 -14.90
N ASP A 138 6.55 8.80 -16.15
CA ASP A 138 7.01 7.57 -16.78
C ASP A 138 5.98 6.41 -16.83
N VAL A 139 4.69 6.71 -16.71
CA VAL A 139 3.64 5.69 -16.87
C VAL A 139 3.52 5.27 -18.31
N LEU A 140 3.56 3.96 -18.56
CA LEU A 140 3.31 3.40 -19.88
C LEU A 140 1.82 3.42 -20.23
N LEU A 141 1.35 4.50 -20.85
CA LEU A 141 -0.04 4.69 -21.29
C LEU A 141 -0.17 4.62 -22.82
N ARG A 142 -1.33 4.17 -23.28
CA ARG A 142 -1.72 4.37 -24.67
C ARG A 142 -2.02 5.84 -24.93
N LYS A 143 -1.66 6.34 -26.10
CA LYS A 143 -1.85 7.73 -26.49
C LYS A 143 -3.32 8.19 -26.38
N ASP A 144 -4.28 7.33 -26.77
CA ASP A 144 -5.70 7.64 -26.69
C ASP A 144 -6.22 7.81 -25.25
N GLU A 145 -5.66 7.07 -24.29
CA GLU A 145 -5.97 7.26 -22.87
C GLU A 145 -5.29 8.50 -22.31
N GLN A 146 -4.00 8.73 -22.62
CA GLN A 146 -3.28 9.95 -22.26
C GLN A 146 -4.02 11.22 -22.71
N GLU A 147 -4.46 11.28 -23.98
CA GLU A 147 -5.23 12.41 -24.51
C GLU A 147 -6.56 12.64 -23.77
N LYS A 148 -7.22 11.58 -23.30
CA LYS A 148 -8.44 11.70 -22.46
C LYS A 148 -8.12 12.25 -21.08
N LEU A 149 -7.06 11.73 -20.44
CA LEU A 149 -6.62 12.18 -19.12
C LEU A 149 -6.19 13.65 -19.15
N CYS A 150 -5.49 14.10 -20.19
CA CYS A 150 -5.10 15.49 -20.36
C CYS A 150 -6.27 16.49 -20.39
N LYS A 151 -7.47 16.03 -20.74
CA LYS A 151 -8.67 16.91 -20.74
C LYS A 151 -9.17 17.26 -19.33
N VAL A 152 -8.81 16.45 -18.35
CA VAL A 152 -9.27 16.56 -16.96
C VAL A 152 -8.12 16.72 -15.97
N ALA A 153 -6.87 16.60 -16.45
CA ALA A 153 -5.67 16.70 -15.63
C ALA A 153 -5.52 18.09 -15.02
N GLN A 154 -5.38 18.14 -13.71
CA GLN A 154 -5.14 19.37 -12.92
C GLN A 154 -4.49 19.03 -11.58
N GLY A 155 -3.96 20.05 -10.93
CA GLY A 155 -3.40 19.96 -9.58
C GLY A 155 -1.96 19.45 -9.55
N THR A 156 -1.35 19.60 -8.39
CA THR A 156 0.03 19.21 -8.10
C THR A 156 0.03 18.13 -7.03
N ASN A 157 0.79 17.05 -7.24
CA ASN A 157 0.89 15.97 -6.29
C ASN A 157 1.57 16.45 -4.98
N PRO A 158 0.95 16.30 -3.82
CA PRO A 158 1.52 16.80 -2.56
C PRO A 158 2.76 16.00 -2.10
N THR A 159 2.93 14.77 -2.56
CA THR A 159 4.04 13.90 -2.20
C THR A 159 5.26 14.14 -3.09
N THR A 160 5.05 14.26 -4.41
CA THR A 160 6.14 14.38 -5.38
C THR A 160 6.41 15.81 -5.80
N GLY A 161 5.48 16.74 -5.58
CA GLY A 161 5.57 18.14 -5.98
C GLY A 161 5.41 18.36 -7.50
N ARG A 162 5.02 17.32 -8.26
CA ARG A 162 4.89 17.36 -9.72
C ARG A 162 3.44 17.68 -10.13
N ASP A 163 3.29 18.49 -11.18
CA ASP A 163 1.98 18.82 -11.74
C ASP A 163 1.44 17.64 -12.59
N THR A 164 0.16 17.30 -12.43
CA THR A 164 -0.47 16.18 -13.15
C THR A 164 -0.38 16.34 -14.66
N ARG A 165 -0.54 17.56 -15.19
CA ARG A 165 -0.45 17.83 -16.64
C ARG A 165 0.95 17.60 -17.17
N ASP A 166 1.97 18.03 -16.41
CA ASP A 166 3.36 17.90 -16.80
C ASP A 166 3.76 16.42 -16.83
N THR A 167 3.34 15.62 -15.82
CA THR A 167 3.64 14.18 -15.76
C THR A 167 2.94 13.37 -16.85
N LEU A 168 1.82 13.87 -17.39
CA LEU A 168 1.11 13.29 -18.53
C LEU A 168 1.62 13.82 -19.89
N PHE A 169 2.60 14.74 -19.90
CA PHE A 169 3.06 15.41 -21.14
C PHE A 169 1.90 16.05 -21.93
N CYS A 170 0.97 16.69 -21.24
CA CYS A 170 -0.17 17.34 -21.88
C CYS A 170 0.26 18.59 -22.65
N PRO A 171 -0.31 18.86 -23.83
CA PRO A 171 -0.05 20.06 -24.61
C PRO A 171 -0.58 21.33 -23.94
#